data_520b35d8bfe36e67e9f46477f0f21a47
#
_entry.id   520b35d8bfe36e67e9f46477f0f21a47
#
_cell.length_a   1.000
_cell.length_b   1.000
_cell.length_c   1.000
_cell.angle_alpha   90.00
_cell.angle_beta   90.00
_cell.angle_gamma   90.00
#
_symmetry.space_group_name_H-M   'P 1'
#
loop_
_entity.id
_entity.type
_entity.pdbx_description
1 polymer ?
#
loop_
_entity_poly.entity_id
_entity_poly.type
_entity_poly.pdbx_seq_one_letter_code
_entity_poly.pdbx_strand_id
1 'polypeptide(L)'
;MSTQVVVVGSGYAGAGAIKRLENELDAGVDLTWVSDQDYHLVLHEAHRCIRDPSVESKITIPVDDIKSPSTEFVTGRVTDVDVDDRVVELEHDEIGYDYLLLGIGSGTAFFGIDGLQEHAHELKSLDDVRAIHADVEAAAEAASRDDPAQVVVGGAGLSGIQTAGEIAEYRDEHNAPIDVTLVEGLDEVFPGNDAELQGALRSRLETRDVGIRTGEFISQADAEAVYLGGDEDDPGEQLPYDVLIWTGGITGHDEVHGVELEQDDRSHRVHAESDFRSSDERVFAVGDAALVDQGEDTVAPPTAQAAWQAAEVAGENVARAVEGRPLKTWRHDDKGTVVSVGDDAVAHGVKLPGLGKLPVGVFGGPAARNLKKAIAPRWNADVS
;
A
#
# COMPACT_ATOMS: atom_id res chain seq x y z
N MET A 1 12.31 20.64 29.83
CA MET A 1 11.80 20.56 28.46
C MET A 1 10.92 19.34 28.44
N SER A 2 9.77 19.41 27.80
CA SER A 2 8.93 18.25 27.55
C SER A 2 9.64 17.30 26.59
N THR A 3 9.38 16.01 26.69
CA THR A 3 9.85 15.03 25.70
C THR A 3 9.01 15.17 24.44
N GLN A 4 9.67 15.26 23.26
CA GLN A 4 9.00 15.40 21.97
C GLN A 4 8.93 14.04 21.25
N VAL A 5 7.74 13.58 20.96
CA VAL A 5 7.48 12.40 20.12
C VAL A 5 6.91 12.85 18.77
N VAL A 6 7.55 12.43 17.69
CA VAL A 6 7.10 12.74 16.33
C VAL A 6 6.67 11.44 15.62
N VAL A 7 5.51 11.46 14.99
CA VAL A 7 5.02 10.38 14.13
C VAL A 7 4.91 10.91 12.70
N VAL A 8 5.52 10.24 11.75
CA VAL A 8 5.48 10.61 10.33
C VAL A 8 4.61 9.64 9.54
N GLY A 9 3.69 10.19 8.76
CA GLY A 9 2.78 9.47 7.87
C GLY A 9 1.38 9.29 8.42
N SER A 10 0.36 9.49 7.56
CA SER A 10 -1.07 9.31 7.89
C SER A 10 -1.68 8.01 7.37
N GLY A 11 -0.82 7.04 6.96
CA GLY A 11 -1.24 5.69 6.59
C GLY A 11 -1.70 4.84 7.80
N TYR A 12 -1.93 3.54 7.59
CA TYR A 12 -2.37 2.60 8.64
C TYR A 12 -1.47 2.59 9.86
N ALA A 13 -0.15 2.63 9.61
CA ALA A 13 0.84 2.59 10.67
C ALA A 13 0.81 3.85 11.54
N GLY A 14 0.85 5.04 10.92
CA GLY A 14 0.82 6.31 11.63
C GLY A 14 -0.49 6.57 12.36
N ALA A 15 -1.63 6.44 11.67
CA ALA A 15 -2.95 6.67 12.26
C ALA A 15 -3.22 5.75 13.47
N GLY A 16 -2.91 4.46 13.34
CA GLY A 16 -3.08 3.51 14.45
C GLY A 16 -2.11 3.78 15.61
N ALA A 17 -0.86 4.19 15.31
CA ALA A 17 0.13 4.51 16.34
C ALA A 17 -0.25 5.79 17.10
N ILE A 18 -0.77 6.83 16.44
CA ILE A 18 -1.28 8.05 17.09
C ILE A 18 -2.36 7.70 18.11
N LYS A 19 -3.37 6.93 17.73
CA LYS A 19 -4.43 6.48 18.67
C LYS A 19 -3.84 5.77 19.89
N ARG A 20 -2.83 4.94 19.70
CA ARG A 20 -2.17 4.23 20.80
C ARG A 20 -1.36 5.17 21.68
N LEU A 21 -0.57 6.06 21.09
CA LEU A 21 0.27 7.02 21.80
C LEU A 21 -0.56 7.97 22.65
N GLU A 22 -1.68 8.50 22.14
CA GLU A 22 -2.61 9.35 22.88
C GLU A 22 -3.17 8.69 24.16
N ASN A 23 -3.25 7.35 24.17
CA ASN A 23 -3.72 6.59 25.33
C ASN A 23 -2.61 6.22 26.31
N GLU A 24 -1.35 6.20 25.86
CA GLU A 24 -0.22 5.70 26.66
C GLU A 24 0.68 6.82 27.18
N LEU A 25 0.78 7.95 26.47
CA LEU A 25 1.68 9.03 26.83
C LEU A 25 1.13 9.87 27.99
N ASP A 26 2.02 10.21 28.94
CA ASP A 26 1.70 11.12 30.03
C ASP A 26 1.61 12.59 29.55
N ALA A 27 0.90 13.43 30.29
CA ALA A 27 0.67 14.85 29.99
C ALA A 27 1.94 15.72 29.88
N GLY A 28 3.11 15.17 30.17
CA GLY A 28 4.40 15.87 30.06
C GLY A 28 5.15 15.57 28.75
N VAL A 29 4.54 14.86 27.82
CA VAL A 29 5.09 14.51 26.52
C VAL A 29 4.31 15.24 25.43
N ASP A 30 5.01 15.93 24.55
CA ASP A 30 4.42 16.57 23.38
C ASP A 30 4.38 15.57 22.22
N LEU A 31 3.22 15.39 21.59
CA LEU A 31 3.00 14.49 20.47
C LEU A 31 2.68 15.30 19.22
N THR A 32 3.54 15.17 18.20
CA THR A 32 3.34 15.78 16.89
C THR A 32 3.15 14.71 15.82
N TRP A 33 2.12 14.87 15.02
CA TRP A 33 1.82 14.03 13.87
C TRP A 33 2.08 14.80 12.57
N VAL A 34 2.92 14.27 11.69
CA VAL A 34 3.33 14.91 10.43
C VAL A 34 2.86 14.10 9.26
N SER A 35 2.24 14.74 8.28
CA SER A 35 1.91 14.13 6.99
C SER A 35 1.71 15.22 5.93
N ASP A 36 1.93 14.88 4.68
CA ASP A 36 1.62 15.73 3.51
C ASP A 36 0.12 15.80 3.20
N GLN A 37 -0.68 14.87 3.78
CA GLN A 37 -2.13 14.82 3.63
C GLN A 37 -2.83 15.05 4.98
N ASP A 38 -3.92 15.81 4.99
CA ASP A 38 -4.77 16.06 6.16
C ASP A 38 -5.85 14.99 6.37
N TYR A 39 -5.68 13.82 5.74
CA TYR A 39 -6.56 12.67 5.87
C TYR A 39 -5.76 11.36 5.89
N HIS A 40 -6.36 10.34 6.49
CA HIS A 40 -5.95 8.95 6.32
C HIS A 40 -6.65 8.35 5.10
N LEU A 41 -5.88 7.75 4.20
CA LEU A 41 -6.41 7.01 3.04
C LEU A 41 -6.53 5.51 3.37
N VAL A 42 -7.72 4.96 3.23
CA VAL A 42 -7.97 3.51 3.27
C VAL A 42 -7.45 2.88 1.95
N LEU A 43 -6.13 2.87 1.79
CA LEU A 43 -5.43 2.60 0.52
C LEU A 43 -5.83 1.26 -0.11
N HIS A 44 -6.09 0.21 0.70
CA HIS A 44 -6.50 -1.10 0.18
C HIS A 44 -7.90 -1.12 -0.48
N GLU A 45 -8.63 0.00 -0.46
CA GLU A 45 -9.90 0.21 -1.15
C GLU A 45 -9.81 1.29 -2.26
N ALA A 46 -8.64 1.95 -2.42
CA ALA A 46 -8.47 3.06 -3.34
C ALA A 46 -8.76 2.68 -4.81
N HIS A 47 -8.39 1.44 -5.23
CA HIS A 47 -8.69 0.90 -6.56
C HIS A 47 -10.17 1.04 -6.96
N ARG A 48 -11.10 1.06 -6.00
CA ARG A 48 -12.55 1.21 -6.27
C ARG A 48 -12.91 2.59 -6.82
N CYS A 49 -12.10 3.61 -6.55
CA CYS A 49 -12.31 4.96 -7.10
C CYS A 49 -12.04 5.01 -8.61
N ILE A 50 -11.30 4.05 -9.17
CA ILE A 50 -11.07 3.92 -10.61
C ILE A 50 -12.41 3.69 -11.34
N ARG A 51 -13.31 2.90 -10.75
CA ARG A 51 -14.65 2.67 -11.29
C ARG A 51 -15.66 3.72 -10.85
N ASP A 52 -15.67 4.07 -9.56
CA ASP A 52 -16.66 4.95 -8.94
C ASP A 52 -15.98 6.01 -8.04
N PRO A 53 -15.72 7.22 -8.56
CA PRO A 53 -15.12 8.30 -7.77
C PRO A 53 -15.88 8.66 -6.49
N SER A 54 -17.18 8.34 -6.38
CA SER A 54 -17.97 8.63 -5.18
C SER A 54 -17.51 7.82 -3.95
N VAL A 55 -16.69 6.78 -4.15
CA VAL A 55 -16.10 5.98 -3.08
C VAL A 55 -15.05 6.77 -2.29
N GLU A 56 -14.45 7.80 -2.86
CA GLU A 56 -13.42 8.64 -2.22
C GLU A 56 -13.85 9.09 -0.81
N SER A 57 -15.04 9.63 -0.66
CA SER A 57 -15.57 10.09 0.63
C SER A 57 -15.78 8.98 1.69
N LYS A 58 -15.68 7.71 1.29
CA LYS A 58 -15.83 6.54 2.18
C LYS A 58 -14.49 5.96 2.59
N ILE A 59 -13.42 6.30 1.87
CA ILE A 59 -12.08 5.78 2.07
C ILE A 59 -11.09 6.85 2.55
N THR A 60 -11.55 8.07 2.78
CA THR A 60 -10.80 9.16 3.41
C THR A 60 -11.36 9.45 4.79
N ILE A 61 -10.49 9.51 5.80
CA ILE A 61 -10.85 9.88 7.16
C ILE A 61 -10.04 11.13 7.51
N PRO A 62 -10.67 12.28 7.75
CA PRO A 62 -9.94 13.49 8.16
C PRO A 62 -9.06 13.23 9.38
N VAL A 63 -7.85 13.78 9.40
CA VAL A 63 -6.94 13.65 10.54
C VAL A 63 -7.59 14.17 11.84
N ASP A 64 -8.38 15.22 11.74
CA ASP A 64 -9.10 15.78 12.88
C ASP A 64 -10.17 14.86 13.49
N ASP A 65 -10.66 13.86 12.73
CA ASP A 65 -11.56 12.82 13.24
C ASP A 65 -10.79 11.66 13.92
N ILE A 66 -9.47 11.58 13.68
CA ILE A 66 -8.59 10.56 14.26
C ILE A 66 -7.93 11.07 15.52
N LYS A 67 -7.19 12.18 15.45
CA LYS A 67 -6.38 12.70 16.55
C LYS A 67 -7.21 13.36 17.65
N SER A 68 -6.68 13.36 18.86
CA SER A 68 -7.20 14.20 19.95
C SER A 68 -6.76 15.66 19.79
N PRO A 69 -7.44 16.60 20.46
CA PRO A 69 -7.02 18.01 20.43
C PRO A 69 -5.63 18.29 21.05
N SER A 70 -5.07 17.37 21.83
CA SER A 70 -3.75 17.50 22.45
C SER A 70 -2.61 17.09 21.49
N THR A 71 -2.90 16.39 20.43
CA THR A 71 -1.93 16.02 19.41
C THR A 71 -1.79 17.17 18.40
N GLU A 72 -0.59 17.70 18.25
CA GLU A 72 -0.30 18.66 17.20
C GLU A 72 -0.27 17.93 15.84
N PHE A 73 -0.91 18.51 14.83
CA PHE A 73 -0.81 18.01 13.45
C PHE A 73 -0.14 19.05 12.58
N VAL A 74 0.92 18.65 11.89
CA VAL A 74 1.67 19.47 10.96
C VAL A 74 1.49 18.89 9.55
N THR A 75 0.83 19.66 8.69
CA THR A 75 0.76 19.33 7.26
C THR A 75 2.08 19.74 6.62
N GLY A 76 2.84 18.77 6.12
CA GLY A 76 4.11 19.01 5.46
C GLY A 76 4.67 17.73 4.86
N ARG A 77 5.33 17.89 3.70
CA ARG A 77 6.07 16.80 3.08
C ARG A 77 7.44 16.70 3.75
N VAL A 78 7.75 15.54 4.27
CA VAL A 78 9.10 15.22 4.79
C VAL A 78 10.06 15.16 3.61
N THR A 79 11.22 15.76 3.75
CA THR A 79 12.27 15.77 2.74
C THR A 79 13.53 15.04 3.18
N ASP A 80 13.78 14.97 4.49
CA ASP A 80 14.89 14.23 5.09
C ASP A 80 14.65 13.96 6.58
N VAL A 81 15.45 13.08 7.16
CA VAL A 81 15.51 12.82 8.61
C VAL A 81 16.96 12.81 9.06
N ASP A 82 17.36 13.83 9.79
CA ASP A 82 18.67 13.89 10.45
C ASP A 82 18.60 13.14 11.79
N VAL A 83 19.21 11.97 11.87
CA VAL A 83 19.22 11.16 13.09
C VAL A 83 20.26 11.62 14.12
N ASP A 84 21.33 12.30 13.69
CA ASP A 84 22.37 12.82 14.57
C ASP A 84 21.89 14.06 15.32
N ASP A 85 21.30 15.02 14.58
CA ASP A 85 20.72 16.26 15.14
C ASP A 85 19.27 16.05 15.63
N ARG A 86 18.64 14.91 15.30
CA ARG A 86 17.27 14.54 15.67
C ARG A 86 16.22 15.52 15.17
N VAL A 87 16.24 15.72 13.88
CA VAL A 87 15.34 16.63 13.18
C VAL A 87 14.65 15.90 12.03
N VAL A 88 13.36 16.10 11.88
CA VAL A 88 12.60 15.78 10.66
C VAL A 88 12.54 17.04 9.82
N GLU A 89 13.14 17.01 8.65
CA GLU A 89 13.11 18.12 7.70
C GLU A 89 11.83 18.06 6.84
N LEU A 90 11.19 19.20 6.69
CA LEU A 90 10.02 19.39 5.83
C LEU A 90 10.39 20.37 4.70
N GLU A 91 9.58 20.41 3.63
CA GLU A 91 9.81 21.34 2.52
C GLU A 91 9.97 22.80 2.96
N HIS A 92 9.35 23.21 4.07
CA HIS A 92 9.29 24.60 4.52
C HIS A 92 9.53 24.79 6.02
N ASP A 93 9.81 23.73 6.78
CA ASP A 93 9.99 23.77 8.24
C ASP A 93 10.87 22.61 8.70
N GLU A 94 11.22 22.58 9.99
CA GLU A 94 11.92 21.48 10.64
C GLU A 94 11.31 21.18 12.01
N ILE A 95 11.29 19.90 12.41
CA ILE A 95 10.73 19.46 13.68
C ILE A 95 11.74 18.61 14.43
N GLY A 96 12.20 19.09 15.60
CA GLY A 96 13.05 18.31 16.47
C GLY A 96 12.28 17.20 17.19
N TYR A 97 12.95 16.09 17.47
CA TYR A 97 12.35 14.96 18.20
C TYR A 97 13.28 14.37 19.26
N ASP A 98 12.71 13.79 20.30
CA ASP A 98 13.39 12.88 21.22
C ASP A 98 13.16 11.43 20.83
N TYR A 99 11.98 11.13 20.26
CA TYR A 99 11.62 9.84 19.67
C TYR A 99 10.84 10.04 18.37
N LEU A 100 11.18 9.25 17.37
CA LEU A 100 10.56 9.29 16.05
C LEU A 100 9.93 7.95 15.70
N LEU A 101 8.70 7.96 15.14
CA LEU A 101 8.07 6.81 14.51
C LEU A 101 7.88 7.07 13.01
N LEU A 102 8.64 6.36 12.20
CA LEU A 102 8.56 6.39 10.75
C LEU A 102 7.46 5.44 10.26
N GLY A 103 6.31 6.00 9.90
CA GLY A 103 5.17 5.30 9.32
C GLY A 103 4.78 5.84 7.94
N ILE A 104 5.75 6.37 7.21
CA ILE A 104 5.60 7.07 5.92
C ILE A 104 5.08 6.17 4.78
N GLY A 105 5.08 4.85 4.96
CA GLY A 105 4.66 3.91 3.93
C GLY A 105 5.76 3.59 2.91
N SER A 106 5.39 3.35 1.67
CA SER A 106 6.31 2.98 0.60
C SER A 106 5.93 3.65 -0.72
N GLY A 107 6.94 3.97 -1.51
CA GLY A 107 6.81 4.35 -2.91
C GLY A 107 6.63 3.15 -3.85
N THR A 108 6.46 3.44 -5.13
CA THR A 108 6.42 2.43 -6.19
C THR A 108 7.83 2.10 -6.67
N ALA A 109 8.14 0.80 -6.77
CA ALA A 109 9.41 0.36 -7.33
C ALA A 109 9.29 0.22 -8.86
N PHE A 110 10.03 1.05 -9.59
CA PHE A 110 10.10 0.98 -11.05
C PHE A 110 11.28 0.13 -11.54
N PHE A 111 12.13 -0.36 -10.65
CA PHE A 111 13.26 -1.26 -10.91
C PHE A 111 14.26 -0.77 -11.95
N GLY A 112 14.30 0.54 -12.22
CA GLY A 112 15.15 1.12 -13.27
C GLY A 112 14.71 0.75 -14.70
N ILE A 113 13.47 0.29 -14.88
CA ILE A 113 12.89 0.00 -16.19
C ILE A 113 12.72 1.31 -16.96
N ASP A 114 13.38 1.41 -18.12
CA ASP A 114 13.44 2.63 -18.91
C ASP A 114 12.04 3.08 -19.36
N GLY A 115 11.74 4.35 -19.15
CA GLY A 115 10.46 4.99 -19.47
C GLY A 115 9.27 4.59 -18.59
N LEU A 116 9.35 3.54 -17.76
CA LEU A 116 8.20 3.06 -17.01
C LEU A 116 7.68 4.10 -16.01
N GLN A 117 8.56 4.78 -15.28
CA GLN A 117 8.19 5.83 -14.34
C GLN A 117 7.60 7.08 -15.02
N GLU A 118 8.01 7.34 -16.28
CA GLU A 118 7.54 8.50 -17.03
C GLU A 118 6.12 8.28 -17.59
N HIS A 119 5.80 7.03 -17.94
CA HIS A 119 4.59 6.72 -18.71
C HIS A 119 3.51 5.96 -17.94
N ALA A 120 3.82 5.36 -16.78
CA ALA A 120 2.86 4.58 -16.03
C ALA A 120 2.23 5.37 -14.87
N HIS A 121 0.94 5.19 -14.66
CA HIS A 121 0.28 5.60 -13.43
C HIS A 121 0.70 4.69 -12.27
N GLU A 122 0.91 5.28 -11.11
CA GLU A 122 1.05 4.59 -9.83
C GLU A 122 -0.33 4.38 -9.17
N LEU A 123 -0.35 3.65 -8.05
CA LEU A 123 -1.55 3.46 -7.22
C LEU A 123 -1.20 3.58 -5.74
N LYS A 124 -0.89 4.80 -5.29
CA LYS A 124 -0.43 5.11 -3.93
C LYS A 124 -1.23 6.22 -3.25
N SER A 125 -1.93 7.05 -4.04
CA SER A 125 -2.62 8.23 -3.55
C SER A 125 -4.03 8.36 -4.15
N LEU A 126 -4.81 9.34 -3.66
CA LEU A 126 -6.08 9.72 -4.29
C LEU A 126 -5.87 10.35 -5.66
N ASP A 127 -4.80 11.10 -5.83
CA ASP A 127 -4.53 11.76 -7.10
C ASP A 127 -4.20 10.73 -8.18
N ASP A 128 -3.51 9.64 -7.83
CA ASP A 128 -3.28 8.52 -8.75
C ASP A 128 -4.59 7.89 -9.22
N VAL A 129 -5.48 7.56 -8.30
CA VAL A 129 -6.76 6.91 -8.70
C VAL A 129 -7.67 7.85 -9.48
N ARG A 130 -7.62 9.15 -9.21
CA ARG A 130 -8.32 10.18 -10.00
C ARG A 130 -7.76 10.28 -11.42
N ALA A 131 -6.43 10.29 -11.55
CA ALA A 131 -5.75 10.31 -12.85
C ALA A 131 -6.07 9.04 -13.65
N ILE A 132 -5.95 7.86 -13.03
CA ILE A 132 -6.31 6.59 -13.67
C ILE A 132 -7.77 6.59 -14.13
N HIS A 133 -8.71 7.02 -13.27
CA HIS A 133 -10.12 7.10 -13.66
C HIS A 133 -10.32 8.02 -14.87
N ALA A 134 -9.75 9.23 -14.85
CA ALA A 134 -9.89 10.21 -15.94
C ALA A 134 -9.33 9.68 -17.25
N ASP A 135 -8.16 9.02 -17.23
CA ASP A 135 -7.53 8.51 -18.44
C ASP A 135 -8.26 7.28 -18.98
N VAL A 136 -8.75 6.38 -18.10
CA VAL A 136 -9.59 5.25 -18.51
C VAL A 136 -10.91 5.73 -19.14
N GLU A 137 -11.55 6.75 -18.57
CA GLU A 137 -12.76 7.34 -19.12
C GLU A 137 -12.48 8.01 -20.49
N ALA A 138 -11.43 8.82 -20.60
CA ALA A 138 -11.04 9.48 -21.84
C ALA A 138 -10.67 8.47 -22.94
N ALA A 139 -9.92 7.42 -22.62
CA ALA A 139 -9.56 6.36 -23.55
C ALA A 139 -10.82 5.63 -24.05
N ALA A 140 -11.75 5.30 -23.13
CA ALA A 140 -13.03 4.67 -23.47
C ALA A 140 -13.91 5.52 -24.40
N GLU A 141 -13.94 6.86 -24.17
CA GLU A 141 -14.69 7.81 -25.03
C GLU A 141 -14.08 7.96 -26.42
N ALA A 142 -12.75 7.86 -26.54
CA ALA A 142 -12.04 7.94 -27.81
C ALA A 142 -12.11 6.65 -28.64
N ALA A 143 -12.34 5.52 -27.98
CA ALA A 143 -12.31 4.18 -28.57
C ALA A 143 -13.63 3.80 -29.26
N SER A 144 -13.59 2.70 -30.00
CA SER A 144 -14.76 2.07 -30.61
C SER A 144 -14.75 0.55 -30.38
N ARG A 145 -15.87 -0.14 -30.71
CA ARG A 145 -15.92 -1.62 -30.62
C ARG A 145 -14.99 -2.32 -31.61
N ASP A 146 -14.67 -1.68 -32.71
CA ASP A 146 -13.77 -2.21 -33.72
C ASP A 146 -12.29 -1.89 -33.40
N ASP A 147 -12.06 -0.91 -32.50
CA ASP A 147 -10.76 -0.46 -32.04
C ASP A 147 -10.88 -0.07 -30.54
N PRO A 148 -10.89 -1.04 -29.61
CA PRO A 148 -11.07 -0.80 -28.19
C PRO A 148 -9.83 -0.20 -27.56
N ALA A 149 -10.02 0.63 -26.52
CA ALA A 149 -8.93 1.17 -25.72
C ALA A 149 -8.16 0.04 -25.02
N GLN A 150 -6.84 0.10 -25.09
CA GLN A 150 -5.95 -0.89 -24.50
C GLN A 150 -5.49 -0.41 -23.13
N VAL A 151 -5.92 -1.08 -22.06
CA VAL A 151 -5.47 -0.79 -20.70
C VAL A 151 -4.54 -1.89 -20.22
N VAL A 152 -3.30 -1.53 -19.94
CA VAL A 152 -2.28 -2.46 -19.45
C VAL A 152 -2.03 -2.22 -17.96
N VAL A 153 -2.14 -3.28 -17.16
CA VAL A 153 -1.82 -3.27 -15.73
C VAL A 153 -0.60 -4.16 -15.50
N GLY A 154 0.52 -3.55 -15.10
CA GLY A 154 1.75 -4.27 -14.76
C GLY A 154 1.83 -4.64 -13.28
N GLY A 155 2.14 -5.91 -13.00
CA GLY A 155 2.20 -6.51 -11.66
C GLY A 155 0.88 -7.15 -11.24
N ALA A 156 0.84 -8.48 -11.12
CA ALA A 156 -0.32 -9.24 -10.68
C ALA A 156 -0.31 -9.56 -9.18
N GLY A 157 0.15 -8.60 -8.35
CA GLY A 157 -0.07 -8.58 -6.91
C GLY A 157 -1.50 -8.18 -6.53
N LEU A 158 -1.75 -7.90 -5.25
CA LEU A 158 -3.08 -7.49 -4.77
C LEU A 158 -3.61 -6.26 -5.52
N SER A 159 -2.81 -5.21 -5.63
CA SER A 159 -3.21 -3.96 -6.27
C SER A 159 -3.54 -4.15 -7.75
N GLY A 160 -2.69 -4.85 -8.51
CA GLY A 160 -2.92 -5.05 -9.95
C GLY A 160 -4.16 -5.90 -10.26
N ILE A 161 -4.35 -6.99 -9.51
CA ILE A 161 -5.55 -7.84 -9.64
C ILE A 161 -6.83 -7.02 -9.38
N GLN A 162 -6.83 -6.21 -8.32
CA GLN A 162 -7.97 -5.39 -7.94
C GLN A 162 -8.21 -4.28 -8.95
N THR A 163 -7.15 -3.62 -9.43
CA THR A 163 -7.22 -2.58 -10.47
C THR A 163 -7.78 -3.12 -11.78
N ALA A 164 -7.22 -4.22 -12.28
CA ALA A 164 -7.72 -4.87 -13.50
C ALA A 164 -9.19 -5.29 -13.36
N GLY A 165 -9.57 -5.77 -12.17
CA GLY A 165 -10.96 -6.13 -11.86
C GLY A 165 -11.92 -4.94 -11.87
N GLU A 166 -11.52 -3.78 -11.30
CA GLU A 166 -12.38 -2.58 -11.28
C GLU A 166 -12.51 -1.95 -12.68
N ILE A 167 -11.45 -1.97 -13.50
CA ILE A 167 -11.52 -1.47 -14.89
C ILE A 167 -12.41 -2.39 -15.74
N ALA A 168 -12.30 -3.71 -15.56
CA ALA A 168 -13.19 -4.66 -16.24
C ALA A 168 -14.65 -4.47 -15.82
N GLU A 169 -14.92 -4.20 -14.54
CA GLU A 169 -16.26 -3.88 -14.04
C GLU A 169 -16.77 -2.54 -14.62
N TYR A 170 -15.93 -1.49 -14.67
CA TYR A 170 -16.24 -0.21 -15.32
C TYR A 170 -16.63 -0.43 -16.78
N ARG A 171 -15.82 -1.20 -17.52
CA ARG A 171 -16.13 -1.59 -18.91
C ARG A 171 -17.51 -2.23 -19.04
N ASP A 172 -17.83 -3.20 -18.17
CA ASP A 172 -19.08 -3.96 -18.24
C ASP A 172 -20.27 -3.08 -17.84
N GLU A 173 -20.17 -2.24 -16.80
CA GLU A 173 -21.22 -1.33 -16.33
C GLU A 173 -21.57 -0.27 -17.37
N HIS A 174 -20.54 0.29 -18.04
CA HIS A 174 -20.72 1.37 -19.04
C HIS A 174 -20.81 0.83 -20.48
N ASN A 175 -20.65 -0.50 -20.66
CA ASN A 175 -20.53 -1.12 -21.97
C ASN A 175 -19.46 -0.42 -22.83
N ALA A 176 -18.36 -0.01 -22.17
CA ALA A 176 -17.25 0.74 -22.76
C ALA A 176 -16.37 -0.18 -23.62
N PRO A 177 -15.84 0.34 -24.75
CA PRO A 177 -14.94 -0.45 -25.60
C PRO A 177 -13.52 -0.44 -25.02
N ILE A 178 -13.25 -1.26 -24.03
CA ILE A 178 -11.96 -1.38 -23.35
C ILE A 178 -11.52 -2.85 -23.34
N ASP A 179 -10.26 -3.10 -23.69
CA ASP A 179 -9.56 -4.35 -23.42
C ASP A 179 -8.59 -4.18 -22.26
N VAL A 180 -8.63 -5.05 -21.29
CA VAL A 180 -7.75 -5.01 -20.11
C VAL A 180 -6.76 -6.16 -20.16
N THR A 181 -5.47 -5.85 -20.05
CA THR A 181 -4.41 -6.85 -19.97
C THR A 181 -3.62 -6.70 -18.68
N LEU A 182 -3.54 -7.77 -17.88
CA LEU A 182 -2.72 -7.89 -16.69
C LEU A 182 -1.42 -8.60 -17.02
N VAL A 183 -0.28 -7.94 -16.81
CA VAL A 183 1.06 -8.47 -17.10
C VAL A 183 1.77 -8.77 -15.78
N GLU A 184 2.39 -9.96 -15.68
CA GLU A 184 3.16 -10.40 -14.51
C GLU A 184 4.47 -11.06 -14.96
N GLY A 185 5.59 -10.61 -14.38
CA GLY A 185 6.91 -11.15 -14.68
C GLY A 185 7.12 -12.58 -14.21
N LEU A 186 6.42 -13.02 -13.17
CA LEU A 186 6.48 -14.37 -12.64
C LEU A 186 5.43 -15.28 -13.28
N ASP A 187 5.57 -16.58 -13.10
CA ASP A 187 4.77 -17.61 -13.82
C ASP A 187 3.27 -17.61 -13.46
N GLU A 188 2.89 -17.03 -12.32
CA GLU A 188 1.52 -17.10 -11.81
C GLU A 188 0.99 -15.74 -11.34
N VAL A 189 -0.31 -15.55 -11.44
CA VAL A 189 -1.06 -14.46 -10.81
C VAL A 189 -0.93 -14.58 -9.30
N PHE A 190 -0.76 -13.48 -8.60
CA PHE A 190 -0.56 -13.41 -7.16
C PHE A 190 0.62 -14.27 -6.68
N PRO A 191 1.82 -14.05 -7.22
CA PRO A 191 2.97 -14.92 -7.00
C PRO A 191 3.35 -15.03 -5.52
N GLY A 192 3.91 -16.18 -5.15
CA GLY A 192 4.29 -16.48 -3.77
C GLY A 192 3.14 -16.88 -2.84
N ASN A 193 1.91 -16.96 -3.34
CA ASN A 193 0.74 -17.34 -2.57
C ASN A 193 0.27 -18.77 -2.87
N ASP A 194 -0.74 -19.23 -2.13
CA ASP A 194 -1.32 -20.56 -2.29
C ASP A 194 -1.90 -20.80 -3.69
N ALA A 195 -1.58 -21.93 -4.30
CA ALA A 195 -1.97 -22.26 -5.67
C ALA A 195 -3.49 -22.32 -5.88
N GLU A 196 -4.26 -22.68 -4.85
CA GLU A 196 -5.73 -22.68 -4.90
C GLU A 196 -6.29 -21.26 -4.98
N LEU A 197 -5.65 -20.32 -4.23
CA LEU A 197 -5.97 -18.90 -4.29
C LEU A 197 -5.59 -18.29 -5.64
N GLN A 198 -4.39 -18.59 -6.15
CA GLN A 198 -3.91 -18.16 -7.46
C GLN A 198 -4.86 -18.58 -8.58
N GLY A 199 -5.21 -19.87 -8.64
CA GLY A 199 -6.15 -20.42 -9.61
C GLY A 199 -7.54 -19.81 -9.51
N ALA A 200 -8.01 -19.53 -8.29
CA ALA A 200 -9.32 -18.90 -8.08
C ALA A 200 -9.33 -17.43 -8.55
N LEU A 201 -8.25 -16.67 -8.34
CA LEU A 201 -8.12 -15.28 -8.81
C LEU A 201 -8.00 -15.22 -10.33
N ARG A 202 -7.13 -16.06 -10.93
CA ARG A 202 -7.01 -16.19 -12.38
C ARG A 202 -8.38 -16.46 -13.04
N SER A 203 -9.13 -17.42 -12.52
CA SER A 203 -10.44 -17.76 -13.06
C SER A 203 -11.45 -16.61 -12.99
N ARG A 204 -11.37 -15.73 -11.97
CA ARG A 204 -12.26 -14.56 -11.88
C ARG A 204 -11.88 -13.49 -12.90
N LEU A 205 -10.58 -13.22 -13.06
CA LEU A 205 -10.08 -12.31 -14.08
C LEU A 205 -10.47 -12.76 -15.48
N GLU A 206 -10.26 -14.05 -15.79
CA GLU A 206 -10.66 -14.66 -17.09
C GLU A 206 -12.17 -14.60 -17.32
N THR A 207 -12.99 -14.81 -16.27
CA THR A 207 -14.47 -14.69 -16.36
C THR A 207 -14.92 -13.26 -16.65
N ARG A 208 -14.06 -12.27 -16.36
CA ARG A 208 -14.24 -10.85 -16.66
C ARG A 208 -13.55 -10.42 -17.96
N ASP A 209 -13.18 -11.36 -18.81
CA ASP A 209 -12.46 -11.11 -20.06
C ASP A 209 -11.24 -10.19 -19.86
N VAL A 210 -10.49 -10.38 -18.75
CA VAL A 210 -9.17 -9.77 -18.54
C VAL A 210 -8.12 -10.67 -19.17
N GLY A 211 -7.36 -10.13 -20.11
CA GLY A 211 -6.17 -10.81 -20.67
C GLY A 211 -5.10 -10.97 -19.57
N ILE A 212 -4.49 -12.15 -19.48
CA ILE A 212 -3.46 -12.43 -18.47
C ILE A 212 -2.21 -12.93 -19.17
N ARG A 213 -1.10 -12.20 -18.95
CA ARG A 213 0.23 -12.55 -19.41
C ARG A 213 1.15 -12.75 -18.22
N THR A 214 1.61 -13.98 -17.99
CA THR A 214 2.51 -14.36 -16.90
C THR A 214 3.81 -14.92 -17.44
N GLY A 215 4.89 -14.79 -16.68
CA GLY A 215 6.25 -15.16 -17.12
C GLY A 215 6.87 -14.15 -18.08
N GLU A 216 6.34 -12.93 -18.14
CA GLU A 216 6.72 -11.90 -19.10
C GLU A 216 7.03 -10.59 -18.37
N PHE A 217 8.32 -10.29 -18.20
CA PHE A 217 8.75 -9.03 -17.58
C PHE A 217 8.60 -7.87 -18.56
N ILE A 218 8.09 -6.75 -18.06
CA ILE A 218 8.19 -5.46 -18.77
C ILE A 218 9.65 -5.03 -18.70
N SER A 219 10.29 -4.86 -19.85
CA SER A 219 11.69 -4.46 -19.98
C SER A 219 11.87 -2.97 -20.27
N GLN A 220 10.85 -2.33 -20.86
CA GLN A 220 10.83 -0.92 -21.24
C GLN A 220 9.38 -0.45 -21.40
N ALA A 221 9.16 0.86 -21.30
CA ALA A 221 7.93 1.52 -21.71
C ALA A 221 8.25 2.79 -22.51
N ASP A 222 7.38 3.13 -23.45
CA ASP A 222 7.37 4.45 -24.12
C ASP A 222 5.92 4.96 -24.18
N ALA A 223 5.69 6.09 -24.85
CA ALA A 223 4.35 6.72 -24.90
C ALA A 223 3.27 5.88 -25.62
N GLU A 224 3.62 4.81 -26.32
CA GLU A 224 2.70 4.03 -27.14
C GLU A 224 2.60 2.55 -26.72
N ALA A 225 3.63 2.02 -26.06
CA ALA A 225 3.69 0.60 -25.74
C ALA A 225 4.56 0.26 -24.53
N VAL A 226 4.32 -0.90 -23.92
CA VAL A 226 5.30 -1.61 -23.11
C VAL A 226 5.94 -2.73 -23.92
N TYR A 227 7.17 -3.06 -23.57
CA TYR A 227 7.94 -4.12 -24.21
C TYR A 227 8.11 -5.29 -23.24
N LEU A 228 7.76 -6.48 -23.68
CA LEU A 228 7.72 -7.69 -22.85
C LEU A 228 8.86 -8.63 -23.21
N GLY A 229 9.58 -9.08 -22.19
CA GLY A 229 10.83 -9.81 -22.41
C GLY A 229 11.89 -8.87 -22.98
N GLY A 230 12.77 -9.39 -23.76
CA GLY A 230 13.84 -8.59 -24.38
C GLY A 230 15.13 -8.58 -23.56
N ASP A 231 16.16 -8.04 -24.18
CA ASP A 231 17.50 -7.85 -23.61
C ASP A 231 18.14 -6.58 -24.20
N GLU A 232 19.44 -6.36 -23.97
CA GLU A 232 20.15 -5.17 -24.44
C GLU A 232 20.11 -4.97 -25.97
N ASP A 233 19.91 -6.03 -26.73
CA ASP A 233 19.96 -6.03 -28.23
C ASP A 233 18.54 -6.14 -28.86
N ASP A 234 17.54 -6.62 -28.11
CA ASP A 234 16.16 -6.82 -28.57
C ASP A 234 15.15 -6.28 -27.52
N PRO A 235 14.37 -5.25 -27.83
CA PRO A 235 13.40 -4.68 -26.87
C PRO A 235 12.29 -5.65 -26.44
N GLY A 236 12.10 -6.76 -27.15
CA GLY A 236 11.06 -7.76 -26.88
C GLY A 236 9.75 -7.53 -27.63
N GLU A 237 8.71 -8.23 -27.22
CA GLU A 237 7.39 -8.11 -27.82
C GLU A 237 6.72 -6.79 -27.42
N GLN A 238 6.28 -6.02 -28.38
CA GLN A 238 5.56 -4.77 -28.17
C GLN A 238 4.09 -5.03 -27.84
N LEU A 239 3.64 -4.54 -26.69
CA LEU A 239 2.23 -4.53 -26.28
C LEU A 239 1.74 -3.07 -26.23
N PRO A 240 0.93 -2.61 -27.22
CA PRO A 240 0.38 -1.26 -27.23
C PRO A 240 -0.54 -1.00 -26.04
N TYR A 241 -0.61 0.27 -25.60
CA TYR A 241 -1.56 0.73 -24.59
C TYR A 241 -2.05 2.16 -24.86
N ASP A 242 -3.24 2.46 -24.35
CA ASP A 242 -3.78 3.82 -24.20
C ASP A 242 -3.64 4.29 -22.74
N VAL A 243 -3.71 3.34 -21.77
CA VAL A 243 -3.49 3.61 -20.35
C VAL A 243 -2.58 2.53 -19.78
N LEU A 244 -1.49 2.96 -19.15
CA LEU A 244 -0.55 2.08 -18.45
C LEU A 244 -0.60 2.33 -16.94
N ILE A 245 -0.78 1.26 -16.16
CA ILE A 245 -0.80 1.31 -14.70
C ILE A 245 0.26 0.34 -14.16
N TRP A 246 1.12 0.81 -13.26
CA TRP A 246 2.17 -0.01 -12.69
C TRP A 246 1.97 -0.26 -11.19
N THR A 247 1.91 -1.53 -10.83
CA THR A 247 1.76 -2.01 -9.43
C THR A 247 2.77 -3.11 -9.08
N GLY A 248 3.87 -3.19 -9.85
CA GLY A 248 4.79 -4.34 -9.84
C GLY A 248 5.72 -4.44 -8.63
N GLY A 249 5.75 -3.47 -7.73
CA GLY A 249 6.59 -3.54 -6.54
C GLY A 249 6.54 -2.29 -5.68
N ILE A 250 7.22 -2.38 -4.53
CA ILE A 250 7.35 -1.26 -3.57
C ILE A 250 8.81 -1.01 -3.22
N THR A 251 9.11 0.24 -2.88
CA THR A 251 10.41 0.67 -2.36
C THR A 251 10.23 1.65 -1.19
N GLY A 252 11.25 1.87 -0.38
CA GLY A 252 11.27 3.00 0.54
C GLY A 252 11.07 4.31 -0.22
N HIS A 253 10.55 5.32 0.44
CA HIS A 253 10.45 6.66 -0.15
C HIS A 253 11.83 7.29 -0.29
N ASP A 254 12.04 8.12 -1.33
CA ASP A 254 13.30 8.81 -1.61
C ASP A 254 13.74 9.67 -0.43
N GLU A 255 12.81 10.22 0.32
CA GLU A 255 13.00 11.05 1.51
C GLU A 255 13.71 10.30 2.67
N VAL A 256 13.73 8.96 2.63
CA VAL A 256 14.44 8.15 3.63
C VAL A 256 15.66 7.41 3.07
N HIS A 257 15.95 7.51 1.76
CA HIS A 257 17.12 6.84 1.15
C HIS A 257 18.46 7.35 1.66
N GLY A 258 18.53 8.64 2.04
CA GLY A 258 19.76 9.28 2.54
C GLY A 258 19.95 9.21 4.04
N VAL A 259 18.94 8.74 4.78
CA VAL A 259 18.95 8.70 6.25
C VAL A 259 19.97 7.69 6.74
N GLU A 260 20.76 8.06 7.75
CA GLU A 260 21.78 7.19 8.37
C GLU A 260 21.17 6.10 9.25
N LEU A 261 20.25 5.30 8.65
CA LEU A 261 19.65 4.11 9.23
C LEU A 261 20.00 2.88 8.38
N GLU A 262 20.06 1.71 8.99
CA GLU A 262 20.21 0.46 8.25
C GLU A 262 19.00 0.22 7.34
N GLN A 263 19.24 0.08 6.03
CA GLN A 263 18.24 -0.10 4.99
C GLN A 263 18.59 -1.32 4.13
N ASP A 264 17.58 -1.90 3.51
CA ASP A 264 17.76 -2.94 2.50
C ASP A 264 18.32 -2.35 1.19
N ASP A 265 19.38 -2.94 0.68
CA ASP A 265 20.09 -2.47 -0.50
C ASP A 265 19.24 -2.40 -1.79
N ARG A 266 18.11 -3.11 -1.84
CA ARG A 266 17.26 -3.22 -3.04
C ARG A 266 15.97 -2.41 -2.93
N SER A 267 15.33 -2.50 -1.77
CA SER A 267 14.04 -1.85 -1.54
C SER A 267 14.14 -0.54 -0.77
N HIS A 268 15.33 -0.20 -0.26
CA HIS A 268 15.58 1.00 0.57
C HIS A 268 14.61 1.17 1.75
N ARG A 269 14.00 0.06 2.19
CA ARG A 269 13.14 0.05 3.37
C ARG A 269 14.00 -0.10 4.62
N VAL A 270 13.62 0.58 5.69
CA VAL A 270 14.38 0.59 6.95
C VAL A 270 14.33 -0.78 7.61
N HIS A 271 15.48 -1.34 7.99
CA HIS A 271 15.52 -2.52 8.85
C HIS A 271 15.03 -2.17 10.25
N ALA A 272 14.10 -2.94 10.77
CA ALA A 272 13.58 -2.79 12.12
C ALA A 272 13.53 -4.13 12.85
N GLU A 273 13.92 -4.09 14.11
CA GLU A 273 13.80 -5.21 15.02
C GLU A 273 12.32 -5.59 15.25
N SER A 274 12.07 -6.73 15.84
CA SER A 274 10.72 -7.18 16.17
C SER A 274 9.98 -6.29 17.20
N ASP A 275 10.66 -5.32 17.78
CA ASP A 275 10.10 -4.26 18.63
C ASP A 275 10.03 -2.90 17.91
N PHE A 276 10.24 -2.88 16.61
CA PHE A 276 10.20 -1.76 15.69
C PHE A 276 11.36 -0.78 15.76
N ARG A 277 12.36 -0.96 16.63
CA ARG A 277 13.55 -0.12 16.64
C ARG A 277 14.35 -0.32 15.35
N SER A 278 14.80 0.79 14.79
CA SER A 278 15.79 0.81 13.72
C SER A 278 17.21 0.60 14.27
N SER A 279 18.23 0.90 13.48
CA SER A 279 19.63 0.95 13.93
C SER A 279 19.88 2.11 14.93
N ASP A 280 19.02 3.13 14.99
CA ASP A 280 18.98 4.13 16.05
C ASP A 280 17.93 3.76 17.11
N GLU A 281 18.31 3.80 18.39
CA GLU A 281 17.43 3.40 19.51
C GLU A 281 16.23 4.33 19.76
N ARG A 282 16.21 5.51 19.16
CA ARG A 282 15.15 6.53 19.29
C ARG A 282 14.26 6.62 18.05
N VAL A 283 14.64 5.93 16.98
CA VAL A 283 13.89 5.88 15.73
C VAL A 283 13.25 4.50 15.56
N PHE A 284 11.94 4.51 15.49
CA PHE A 284 11.11 3.33 15.24
C PHE A 284 10.60 3.38 13.80
N ALA A 285 10.54 2.23 13.12
CA ALA A 285 10.02 2.15 11.76
C ALA A 285 8.95 1.05 11.66
N VAL A 286 7.84 1.34 10.98
CA VAL A 286 6.64 0.50 10.97
C VAL A 286 5.87 0.56 9.65
N GLY A 287 5.14 -0.50 9.35
CA GLY A 287 4.36 -0.61 8.11
C GLY A 287 5.25 -0.85 6.89
N ASP A 288 4.81 -0.33 5.74
CA ASP A 288 5.51 -0.57 4.47
C ASP A 288 6.85 0.17 4.37
N ALA A 289 7.12 1.16 5.24
CA ALA A 289 8.42 1.82 5.34
C ALA A 289 9.52 0.92 5.90
N ALA A 290 9.15 -0.17 6.61
CA ALA A 290 10.09 -1.00 7.37
C ALA A 290 10.09 -2.47 6.94
N LEU A 291 11.25 -3.09 7.10
CA LEU A 291 11.43 -4.55 7.12
C LEU A 291 11.49 -5.01 8.58
N VAL A 292 10.33 -5.21 9.19
CA VAL A 292 10.22 -5.60 10.61
C VAL A 292 10.51 -7.08 10.77
N ASP A 293 11.55 -7.40 11.53
CA ASP A 293 11.97 -8.79 11.79
C ASP A 293 10.85 -9.66 12.38
N GLN A 294 10.64 -10.82 11.76
CA GLN A 294 9.68 -11.84 12.22
C GLN A 294 10.37 -13.13 12.68
N GLY A 295 11.71 -13.16 12.70
CA GLY A 295 12.52 -14.34 12.99
C GLY A 295 12.68 -15.26 11.78
N GLU A 296 13.66 -16.18 11.89
CA GLU A 296 13.95 -17.17 10.84
C GLU A 296 14.19 -16.52 9.45
N ASP A 297 14.90 -15.38 9.44
CA ASP A 297 15.20 -14.58 8.24
C ASP A 297 13.94 -14.14 7.46
N THR A 298 12.82 -13.95 8.14
CA THR A 298 11.58 -13.44 7.57
C THR A 298 11.24 -12.04 8.07
N VAL A 299 10.51 -11.27 7.25
CA VAL A 299 10.02 -9.94 7.60
C VAL A 299 8.51 -9.85 7.49
N ALA A 300 7.92 -8.88 8.15
CA ALA A 300 6.49 -8.62 8.05
C ALA A 300 6.07 -8.30 6.61
N PRO A 301 4.94 -8.83 6.12
CA PRO A 301 4.46 -8.54 4.78
C PRO A 301 4.00 -7.09 4.67
N PRO A 302 4.25 -6.40 3.52
CA PRO A 302 3.79 -5.03 3.29
C PRO A 302 2.28 -5.02 2.95
N THR A 303 1.47 -5.10 3.96
CA THR A 303 0.01 -5.14 3.82
C THR A 303 -0.68 -4.24 4.85
N ALA A 304 -1.85 -3.70 4.49
CA ALA A 304 -2.69 -2.95 5.41
C ALA A 304 -2.97 -3.72 6.72
N GLN A 305 -3.16 -5.05 6.62
CA GLN A 305 -3.38 -5.91 7.78
C GLN A 305 -2.18 -5.93 8.74
N ALA A 306 -0.97 -6.06 8.19
CA ALA A 306 0.26 -6.06 9.00
C ALA A 306 0.50 -4.68 9.60
N ALA A 307 0.38 -3.61 8.82
CA ALA A 307 0.54 -2.24 9.28
C ALA A 307 -0.44 -1.88 10.40
N TRP A 308 -1.72 -2.26 10.26
CA TRP A 308 -2.74 -2.07 11.29
C TRP A 308 -2.39 -2.77 12.62
N GLN A 309 -2.01 -4.05 12.56
CA GLN A 309 -1.63 -4.80 13.78
C GLN A 309 -0.34 -4.25 14.41
N ALA A 310 0.63 -3.87 13.58
CA ALA A 310 1.91 -3.33 14.01
C ALA A 310 1.78 -1.98 14.71
N ALA A 311 0.90 -1.12 14.20
CA ALA A 311 0.69 0.25 14.69
C ALA A 311 0.44 0.34 16.20
N GLU A 312 -0.43 -0.53 16.73
CA GLU A 312 -0.74 -0.57 18.15
C GLU A 312 0.49 -0.88 19.02
N VAL A 313 1.29 -1.87 18.61
CA VAL A 313 2.48 -2.27 19.38
C VAL A 313 3.62 -1.30 19.18
N ALA A 314 3.78 -0.73 17.98
CA ALA A 314 4.77 0.29 17.70
C ALA A 314 4.50 1.58 18.51
N GLY A 315 3.26 2.08 18.53
CA GLY A 315 2.87 3.21 19.37
C GLY A 315 3.10 2.95 20.87
N GLU A 316 2.72 1.76 21.37
CA GLU A 316 3.01 1.37 22.76
C GLU A 316 4.52 1.31 23.03
N ASN A 317 5.33 0.82 22.07
CA ASN A 317 6.77 0.72 22.26
C ASN A 317 7.45 2.09 22.29
N VAL A 318 7.01 3.05 21.49
CA VAL A 318 7.49 4.43 21.59
C VAL A 318 7.18 5.00 22.98
N ALA A 319 5.96 4.85 23.49
CA ALA A 319 5.60 5.29 24.84
C ALA A 319 6.45 4.57 25.94
N ARG A 320 6.70 3.28 25.78
CA ARG A 320 7.58 2.52 26.67
C ARG A 320 9.02 3.00 26.63
N ALA A 321 9.53 3.38 25.44
CA ALA A 321 10.87 3.92 25.30
C ALA A 321 11.00 5.28 26.01
N VAL A 322 10.01 6.15 25.85
CA VAL A 322 9.93 7.45 26.58
C VAL A 322 10.02 7.24 28.10
N GLU A 323 9.35 6.21 28.62
CA GLU A 323 9.33 5.91 30.05
C GLU A 323 10.50 5.02 30.53
N GLY A 324 11.40 4.59 29.62
CA GLY A 324 12.49 3.66 29.93
C GLY A 324 12.01 2.25 30.31
N ARG A 325 10.85 1.83 29.85
CA ARG A 325 10.29 0.50 30.07
C ARG A 325 10.77 -0.51 28.99
N PRO A 326 10.86 -1.80 29.29
CA PRO A 326 11.18 -2.83 28.30
C PRO A 326 10.17 -2.84 27.15
N LEU A 327 10.67 -2.92 25.91
CA LEU A 327 9.84 -2.97 24.72
C LEU A 327 9.19 -4.35 24.56
N LYS A 328 8.11 -4.40 23.80
CA LYS A 328 7.37 -5.60 23.42
C LYS A 328 7.82 -6.07 22.04
N THR A 329 8.05 -7.36 21.89
CA THR A 329 8.21 -7.96 20.56
C THR A 329 6.85 -8.13 19.89
N TRP A 330 6.80 -7.93 18.59
CA TRP A 330 5.60 -8.13 17.77
C TRP A 330 5.83 -9.24 16.74
N ARG A 331 4.79 -10.00 16.49
CA ARG A 331 4.72 -10.97 15.40
C ARG A 331 3.40 -10.79 14.65
N HIS A 332 3.49 -10.81 13.32
CA HIS A 332 2.32 -10.72 12.48
C HIS A 332 1.41 -11.95 12.65
N ASP A 333 0.14 -11.72 12.97
CA ASP A 333 -0.87 -12.78 12.98
C ASP A 333 -1.71 -12.68 11.71
N ASP A 334 -1.34 -13.46 10.69
CA ASP A 334 -2.07 -13.52 9.44
C ASP A 334 -3.54 -13.96 9.68
N LYS A 335 -4.48 -13.08 9.35
CA LYS A 335 -5.94 -13.31 9.48
C LYS A 335 -6.56 -13.92 8.21
N GLY A 336 -5.74 -14.21 7.21
CA GLY A 336 -6.15 -14.63 5.88
C GLY A 336 -6.23 -13.46 4.89
N THR A 337 -6.41 -13.82 3.64
CA THR A 337 -6.40 -12.89 2.50
C THR A 337 -7.78 -12.81 1.86
N VAL A 338 -8.23 -11.60 1.52
CA VAL A 338 -9.47 -11.38 0.75
C VAL A 338 -9.17 -10.40 -0.38
N VAL A 339 -9.34 -10.85 -1.61
CA VAL A 339 -9.04 -10.08 -2.83
C VAL A 339 -10.32 -9.87 -3.63
N SER A 340 -10.62 -8.63 -4.01
CA SER A 340 -11.72 -8.32 -4.93
C SER A 340 -11.25 -8.38 -6.38
N VAL A 341 -12.17 -8.75 -7.27
CA VAL A 341 -12.05 -8.66 -8.73
C VAL A 341 -13.35 -8.01 -9.21
N GLY A 342 -13.36 -6.69 -9.32
CA GLY A 342 -14.58 -5.92 -9.46
C GLY A 342 -15.56 -6.23 -8.31
N ASP A 343 -16.80 -6.52 -8.65
CA ASP A 343 -17.86 -6.85 -7.68
C ASP A 343 -17.76 -8.27 -7.07
N ASP A 344 -16.87 -9.13 -7.55
CA ASP A 344 -16.63 -10.44 -6.93
C ASP A 344 -15.44 -10.39 -5.96
N ALA A 345 -15.25 -11.41 -5.18
CA ALA A 345 -14.12 -11.54 -4.27
C ALA A 345 -13.75 -13.01 -4.03
N VAL A 346 -12.48 -13.23 -3.71
CA VAL A 346 -11.92 -14.51 -3.28
C VAL A 346 -11.32 -14.34 -1.90
N ALA A 347 -11.60 -15.27 -1.00
CA ALA A 347 -11.04 -15.32 0.34
C ALA A 347 -10.33 -16.65 0.58
N HIS A 348 -9.18 -16.58 1.24
CA HIS A 348 -8.34 -17.73 1.59
C HIS A 348 -7.81 -17.62 3.02
N GLY A 349 -7.72 -18.74 3.71
CA GLY A 349 -7.04 -18.83 5.01
C GLY A 349 -7.70 -18.03 6.14
N VAL A 350 -8.95 -17.57 5.98
CA VAL A 350 -9.62 -16.65 6.90
C VAL A 350 -9.73 -17.22 8.30
N LYS A 351 -9.29 -16.44 9.28
CA LYS A 351 -9.46 -16.69 10.71
C LYS A 351 -10.57 -15.81 11.28
N LEU A 352 -11.55 -16.41 11.91
CA LEU A 352 -12.60 -15.66 12.62
C LEU A 352 -12.28 -15.54 14.12
N PRO A 353 -12.54 -14.37 14.74
CA PRO A 353 -12.36 -14.20 16.18
C PRO A 353 -13.10 -15.28 16.96
N GLY A 354 -12.40 -15.98 17.86
CA GLY A 354 -12.96 -17.03 18.71
C GLY A 354 -13.26 -18.38 18.03
N LEU A 355 -13.23 -18.48 16.71
CA LEU A 355 -13.48 -19.71 15.95
C LEU A 355 -12.23 -20.29 15.28
N GLY A 356 -11.14 -19.50 15.20
CA GLY A 356 -9.90 -19.90 14.53
C GLY A 356 -10.02 -19.92 13.00
N LYS A 357 -9.12 -20.67 12.33
CA LYS A 357 -9.10 -20.80 10.88
C LYS A 357 -10.36 -21.54 10.39
N LEU A 358 -11.04 -20.96 9.40
CA LEU A 358 -12.17 -21.63 8.76
C LEU A 358 -11.70 -22.94 8.09
N PRO A 359 -12.51 -24.02 8.15
CA PRO A 359 -12.16 -25.31 7.56
C PRO A 359 -12.23 -25.31 6.02
N VAL A 360 -12.49 -24.16 5.40
CA VAL A 360 -12.57 -23.98 3.95
C VAL A 360 -11.29 -23.27 3.49
N GLY A 361 -10.57 -23.85 2.53
CA GLY A 361 -9.33 -23.28 1.99
C GLY A 361 -9.62 -21.98 1.24
N VAL A 362 -10.22 -22.08 0.06
CA VAL A 362 -10.62 -20.93 -0.77
C VAL A 362 -12.13 -20.90 -0.91
N PHE A 363 -12.72 -19.71 -0.80
CA PHE A 363 -14.13 -19.48 -1.12
C PHE A 363 -14.32 -18.12 -1.79
N GLY A 364 -15.38 -17.98 -2.58
CA GLY A 364 -15.70 -16.76 -3.32
C GLY A 364 -17.18 -16.40 -3.24
N GLY A 365 -17.61 -15.52 -4.14
CA GLY A 365 -18.99 -15.08 -4.27
C GLY A 365 -19.48 -14.21 -3.12
N PRO A 366 -20.79 -14.22 -2.78
CA PRO A 366 -21.39 -13.31 -1.81
C PRO A 366 -20.74 -13.34 -0.43
N ALA A 367 -20.24 -14.50 0.02
CA ALA A 367 -19.61 -14.63 1.34
C ALA A 367 -18.26 -13.89 1.40
N ALA A 368 -17.40 -14.09 0.40
CA ALA A 368 -16.11 -13.38 0.32
C ALA A 368 -16.32 -11.88 0.10
N ARG A 369 -17.27 -11.49 -0.76
CA ARG A 369 -17.64 -10.10 -1.01
C ARG A 369 -18.10 -9.40 0.28
N ASN A 370 -18.98 -10.01 1.05
CA ASN A 370 -19.43 -9.43 2.32
C ASN A 370 -18.31 -9.31 3.34
N LEU A 371 -17.40 -10.29 3.37
CA LEU A 371 -16.21 -10.22 4.22
C LEU A 371 -15.31 -9.06 3.81
N LYS A 372 -15.02 -8.91 2.51
CA LYS A 372 -14.24 -7.77 1.97
C LYS A 372 -14.86 -6.42 2.37
N LYS A 373 -16.17 -6.27 2.18
CA LYS A 373 -16.91 -5.05 2.53
C LYS A 373 -16.92 -4.73 4.02
N ALA A 374 -16.63 -5.68 4.90
CA ALA A 374 -16.60 -5.47 6.34
C ALA A 374 -15.23 -5.01 6.87
N ILE A 375 -14.16 -5.07 6.07
CA ILE A 375 -12.80 -4.76 6.52
C ILE A 375 -12.62 -3.25 6.76
N ALA A 376 -12.90 -2.42 5.76
CA ALA A 376 -12.72 -0.97 5.86
C ALA A 376 -13.58 -0.32 6.97
N PRO A 377 -14.91 -0.62 7.12
CA PRO A 377 -15.70 -0.09 8.24
C PRO A 377 -15.17 -0.48 9.61
N ARG A 378 -14.58 -1.65 9.74
CA ARG A 378 -13.96 -2.07 11.00
C ARG A 378 -12.73 -1.22 11.32
N TRP A 379 -11.84 -1.01 10.35
CA TRP A 379 -10.70 -0.12 10.51
C TRP A 379 -11.16 1.29 10.88
N ASN A 380 -12.11 1.85 10.12
CA ASN A 380 -12.64 3.18 10.39
C ASN A 380 -13.14 3.33 11.83
N ALA A 381 -13.82 2.30 12.37
CA ALA A 381 -14.30 2.29 13.75
C ALA A 381 -13.17 2.15 14.79
N ASP A 382 -12.03 1.54 14.42
CA ASP A 382 -10.91 1.37 15.34
C ASP A 382 -10.04 2.65 15.43
N VAL A 383 -10.05 3.52 14.40
CA VAL A 383 -9.23 4.75 14.37
C VAL A 383 -10.00 6.05 14.59
N SER A 384 -11.33 6.07 14.44
CA SER A 384 -12.18 7.26 14.66
C SER A 384 -12.57 7.50 16.14
#